data_cf8021a6130eec07ff9ecfa5a57b053c
#
_entry.id   cf8021a6130eec07ff9ecfa5a57b053c
#
_cell.length_a   1.000
_cell.length_b   1.000
_cell.length_c   1.000
_cell.angle_alpha   90.00
_cell.angle_beta   90.00
_cell.angle_gamma   90.00
#
_symmetry.space_group_name_H-M   'P 1'
#
loop_
_entity.id
_entity.type
_entity.pdbx_description
1 polymer ?
#
loop_
_entity_poly.entity_id
_entity_poly.type
_entity_poly.pdbx_seq_one_letter_code
_entity_poly.pdbx_strand_id
1 'polypeptide(L)'
;QILAQSNLDIPKTMLLRYPIDIDFVEKNIGFPVIVKKISGSYGRGVFLCENKKQLNQLVTMAELTKKSYDIILQEFIKDTWGKDLRVFVVNDKVVGCMMRQATDDDFRANITRGGEGFPYEVNEQIEWLSSESSKALGLDIAGVDLLFQNGGYKICEVNSNPGFEGM
;
A
#
# COMPACT_ATOMS: atom_id res chain seq x y z
N GLN A 1 0.75 10.14 6.47
CA GLN A 1 1.13 11.54 6.78
C GLN A 1 2.57 11.62 7.29
N ILE A 2 2.94 10.89 8.36
CA ILE A 2 4.29 10.92 8.95
C ILE A 2 5.37 10.61 7.91
N LEU A 3 5.23 9.50 7.16
CA LEU A 3 6.20 9.11 6.12
C LEU A 3 6.41 10.22 5.06
N ALA A 4 5.33 10.88 4.63
CA ALA A 4 5.41 11.99 3.69
C ALA A 4 6.14 13.22 4.29
N GLN A 5 5.93 13.50 5.58
CA GLN A 5 6.62 14.57 6.30
C GLN A 5 8.11 14.27 6.51
N SER A 6 8.48 12.99 6.56
CA SER A 6 9.86 12.52 6.64
C SER A 6 10.56 12.43 5.27
N ASN A 7 9.94 12.95 4.20
CA ASN A 7 10.44 12.91 2.81
C ASN A 7 10.74 11.48 2.30
N LEU A 8 10.03 10.49 2.82
CA LEU A 8 10.12 9.12 2.35
C LEU A 8 9.25 8.93 1.11
N ASP A 9 9.72 8.12 0.17
CA ASP A 9 9.03 7.92 -1.11
C ASP A 9 7.81 7.02 -0.92
N ILE A 10 6.63 7.61 -1.04
CA ILE A 10 5.32 6.97 -0.94
C ILE A 10 4.49 7.26 -2.20
N PRO A 11 3.53 6.42 -2.58
CA PRO A 11 2.56 6.77 -3.62
C PRO A 11 1.77 8.03 -3.23
N LYS A 12 1.36 8.84 -4.22
CA LYS A 12 0.44 9.96 -3.96
C LYS A 12 -0.79 9.44 -3.22
N THR A 13 -1.09 10.03 -2.08
CA THR A 13 -2.14 9.55 -1.18
C THR A 13 -3.02 10.69 -0.72
N MET A 14 -4.34 10.49 -0.76
CA MET A 14 -5.35 11.42 -0.28
C MET A 14 -6.25 10.73 0.74
N LEU A 15 -6.53 11.42 1.84
CA LEU A 15 -7.58 11.04 2.78
C LEU A 15 -8.83 11.87 2.43
N LEU A 16 -9.93 11.21 2.13
CA LEU A 16 -11.17 11.86 1.75
C LEU A 16 -12.33 11.45 2.65
N ARG A 17 -13.21 12.40 2.88
CA ARG A 17 -14.52 12.24 3.52
C ARG A 17 -15.64 12.56 2.56
N TYR A 18 -16.77 11.96 2.78
CA TYR A 18 -17.97 12.27 2.00
C TYR A 18 -18.46 13.71 2.23
N PRO A 19 -18.99 14.39 1.20
CA PRO A 19 -19.07 13.95 -0.19
C PRO A 19 -17.69 13.98 -0.89
N ILE A 20 -17.44 13.00 -1.80
CA ILE A 20 -16.17 12.88 -2.49
C ILE A 20 -16.24 13.61 -3.83
N ASP A 21 -15.37 14.60 -4.01
CA ASP A 21 -15.17 15.28 -5.29
C ASP A 21 -14.27 14.44 -6.20
N ILE A 22 -14.91 13.75 -7.16
CA ILE A 22 -14.20 12.86 -8.07
C ILE A 22 -13.37 13.62 -9.12
N ASP A 23 -13.78 14.84 -9.49
CA ASP A 23 -13.01 15.69 -10.40
C ASP A 23 -11.70 16.14 -9.73
N PHE A 24 -11.77 16.43 -8.44
CA PHE A 24 -10.59 16.74 -7.64
C PHE A 24 -9.62 15.55 -7.56
N VAL A 25 -10.13 14.33 -7.41
CA VAL A 25 -9.32 13.10 -7.42
C VAL A 25 -8.62 12.93 -8.76
N GLU A 26 -9.37 13.03 -9.88
CA GLU A 26 -8.83 12.91 -11.24
C GLU A 26 -7.70 13.92 -11.50
N LYS A 27 -7.88 15.16 -11.08
CA LYS A 27 -6.90 16.23 -11.25
C LYS A 27 -5.61 16.02 -10.44
N ASN A 28 -5.70 15.44 -9.23
CA ASN A 28 -4.56 15.40 -8.30
C ASN A 28 -3.86 14.05 -8.23
N ILE A 29 -4.57 12.93 -8.41
CA ILE A 29 -4.00 11.57 -8.44
C ILE A 29 -4.06 11.01 -9.85
N GLY A 30 -5.19 11.15 -10.54
CA GLY A 30 -5.47 10.51 -11.82
C GLY A 30 -5.96 9.08 -11.69
N PHE A 31 -6.02 8.38 -12.81
CA PHE A 31 -6.42 6.97 -12.90
C PHE A 31 -5.33 6.13 -13.56
N PRO A 32 -5.19 4.84 -13.20
CA PRO A 32 -5.93 4.10 -12.17
C PRO A 32 -5.64 4.58 -10.75
N VAL A 33 -6.61 4.38 -9.83
CA VAL A 33 -6.47 4.73 -8.42
C VAL A 33 -6.87 3.57 -7.51
N ILE A 34 -6.14 3.37 -6.43
CA ILE A 34 -6.48 2.43 -5.37
C ILE A 34 -7.37 3.12 -4.35
N VAL A 35 -8.49 2.49 -4.04
CA VAL A 35 -9.42 2.90 -2.96
C VAL A 35 -9.25 1.97 -1.79
N LYS A 36 -8.95 2.51 -0.62
CA LYS A 36 -8.76 1.74 0.62
C LYS A 36 -9.65 2.29 1.72
N LYS A 37 -10.22 1.41 2.53
CA LYS A 37 -10.80 1.80 3.81
C LYS A 37 -9.67 2.05 4.81
N ILE A 38 -9.79 3.07 5.67
CA ILE A 38 -8.76 3.40 6.70
C ILE A 38 -8.52 2.23 7.64
N SER A 39 -9.58 1.55 8.07
CA SER A 39 -9.49 0.38 8.94
C SER A 39 -9.70 -0.90 8.12
N GLY A 40 -8.67 -1.69 7.96
CA GLY A 40 -8.73 -2.95 7.23
C GLY A 40 -7.40 -3.68 7.31
N SER A 41 -7.43 -4.98 7.06
CA SER A 41 -6.25 -5.85 7.01
C SER A 41 -6.41 -6.89 5.92
N TYR A 42 -5.30 -7.51 5.53
CA TYR A 42 -5.27 -8.62 4.56
C TYR A 42 -5.84 -8.26 3.18
N GLY A 43 -5.69 -7.01 2.73
CA GLY A 43 -6.20 -6.55 1.42
C GLY A 43 -7.73 -6.51 1.30
N ARG A 44 -8.48 -6.67 2.41
CA ARG A 44 -9.94 -6.54 2.40
C ARG A 44 -10.34 -5.08 2.31
N GLY A 45 -11.26 -4.76 1.40
CA GLY A 45 -11.70 -3.36 1.18
C GLY A 45 -10.69 -2.52 0.41
N VAL A 46 -9.82 -3.16 -0.38
CA VAL A 46 -8.92 -2.52 -1.35
C VAL A 46 -9.47 -2.77 -2.75
N PHE A 47 -9.72 -1.71 -3.50
CA PHE A 47 -10.31 -1.75 -4.84
C PHE A 47 -9.44 -0.96 -5.81
N LEU A 48 -9.25 -1.49 -7.02
CA LEU A 48 -8.67 -0.76 -8.14
C LEU A 48 -9.79 -0.13 -8.95
N CYS A 49 -9.74 1.18 -9.14
CA CYS A 49 -10.61 1.92 -10.04
C CYS A 49 -9.79 2.43 -11.23
N GLU A 50 -10.05 1.88 -12.40
CA GLU A 50 -9.32 2.20 -13.62
C GLU A 50 -9.70 3.55 -14.21
N ASN A 51 -10.90 4.04 -13.86
CA ASN A 51 -11.46 5.26 -14.42
C ASN A 51 -12.47 5.93 -13.47
N LYS A 52 -12.83 7.15 -13.81
CA LYS A 52 -13.80 7.98 -13.09
C LYS A 52 -15.15 7.29 -12.87
N LYS A 53 -15.63 6.54 -13.86
CA LYS A 53 -16.93 5.86 -13.77
C LYS A 53 -16.93 4.78 -12.71
N GLN A 54 -15.87 3.96 -12.65
CA GLN A 54 -15.73 2.91 -11.62
C GLN A 54 -15.64 3.53 -10.22
N LEU A 55 -14.85 4.60 -10.05
CA LEU A 55 -14.76 5.30 -8.76
C LEU A 55 -16.12 5.84 -8.34
N ASN A 56 -16.87 6.49 -9.25
CA ASN A 56 -18.21 7.01 -8.96
C ASN A 56 -19.19 5.92 -8.54
N GLN A 57 -19.17 4.77 -9.21
CA GLN A 57 -20.02 3.63 -8.84
C GLN A 57 -19.69 3.10 -7.44
N LEU A 58 -18.40 2.99 -7.09
CA LEU A 58 -17.96 2.53 -5.77
C LEU A 58 -18.38 3.53 -4.67
N VAL A 59 -18.20 4.83 -4.92
CA VAL A 59 -18.61 5.91 -3.99
C VAL A 59 -20.11 5.88 -3.76
N THR A 60 -20.91 5.82 -4.83
CA THR A 60 -22.38 5.76 -4.75
C THR A 60 -22.84 4.52 -3.95
N MET A 61 -22.23 3.36 -4.20
CA MET A 61 -22.54 2.14 -3.45
C MET A 61 -22.23 2.29 -1.96
N ALA A 62 -21.09 2.91 -1.62
CA ALA A 62 -20.71 3.15 -0.24
C ALA A 62 -21.69 4.13 0.47
N GLU A 63 -22.17 5.17 -0.21
CA GLU A 63 -23.16 6.11 0.29
C GLU A 63 -24.50 5.43 0.66
N LEU A 64 -24.94 4.47 -0.15
CA LEU A 64 -26.18 3.72 0.11
C LEU A 64 -26.12 2.91 1.42
N THR A 65 -24.95 2.58 1.92
CA THR A 65 -24.80 1.83 3.19
C THR A 65 -25.02 2.72 4.42
N LYS A 66 -25.24 4.02 4.26
CA LYS A 66 -25.42 5.04 5.32
C LYS A 66 -24.29 5.06 6.36
N LYS A 67 -23.16 4.46 6.07
CA LYS A 67 -21.97 4.51 6.92
C LYS A 67 -20.98 5.48 6.29
N SER A 68 -20.79 6.62 6.94
CA SER A 68 -19.70 7.54 6.60
C SER A 68 -18.36 6.85 6.90
N TYR A 69 -17.63 6.49 5.87
CA TYR A 69 -16.26 5.98 6.03
C TYR A 69 -15.29 7.01 5.46
N ASP A 70 -14.28 7.31 6.25
CA ASP A 70 -13.09 7.94 5.68
C ASP A 70 -12.42 6.92 4.77
N ILE A 71 -12.07 7.32 3.56
CA ILE A 71 -11.38 6.49 2.59
C ILE A 71 -10.02 7.07 2.23
N ILE A 72 -9.09 6.18 1.94
CA ILE A 72 -7.80 6.52 1.37
C ILE A 72 -7.85 6.25 -0.13
N LEU A 73 -7.50 7.25 -0.92
CA LEU A 73 -7.20 7.11 -2.34
C LEU A 73 -5.70 7.18 -2.54
N GLN A 74 -5.17 6.25 -3.29
CA GLN A 74 -3.74 6.14 -3.51
C GLN A 74 -3.44 5.89 -4.99
N GLU A 75 -2.41 6.54 -5.50
CA GLU A 75 -1.86 6.31 -6.83
C GLU A 75 -1.60 4.81 -7.03
N PHE A 76 -2.04 4.26 -8.15
CA PHE A 76 -1.74 2.89 -8.52
C PHE A 76 -0.36 2.80 -9.18
N ILE A 77 0.53 2.01 -8.60
CA ILE A 77 1.87 1.77 -9.13
C ILE A 77 1.84 0.55 -10.05
N LYS A 78 1.89 0.76 -11.36
CA LYS A 78 1.71 -0.29 -12.38
C LYS A 78 2.78 -1.38 -12.32
N ASP A 79 4.02 -1.01 -12.04
CA ASP A 79 5.17 -1.94 -12.01
C ASP A 79 5.05 -3.00 -10.90
N THR A 80 4.13 -2.78 -9.96
CA THR A 80 3.88 -3.66 -8.81
C THR A 80 2.67 -4.60 -9.00
N TRP A 81 2.13 -4.72 -10.22
CA TRP A 81 0.97 -5.60 -10.45
C TRP A 81 1.23 -7.01 -9.93
N GLY A 82 0.41 -7.45 -8.96
CA GLY A 82 0.48 -8.78 -8.36
C GLY A 82 1.77 -9.09 -7.60
N LYS A 83 2.63 -8.11 -7.31
CA LYS A 83 3.87 -8.32 -6.56
C LYS A 83 4.21 -7.13 -5.68
N ASP A 84 4.80 -7.40 -4.54
CA ASP A 84 5.38 -6.41 -3.63
C ASP A 84 6.52 -7.02 -2.81
N LEU A 85 7.22 -6.21 -2.03
CA LEU A 85 8.18 -6.69 -1.05
C LEU A 85 7.63 -6.52 0.36
N ARG A 86 7.79 -7.55 1.20
CA ARG A 86 7.65 -7.47 2.65
C ARG A 86 9.04 -7.48 3.27
N VAL A 87 9.39 -6.36 3.89
CA VAL A 87 10.67 -6.18 4.59
C VAL A 87 10.45 -6.18 6.09
N PHE A 88 11.21 -7.00 6.81
CA PHE A 88 11.15 -7.06 8.28
C PHE A 88 12.27 -6.24 8.88
N VAL A 89 11.90 -5.34 9.78
CA VAL A 89 12.80 -4.44 10.49
C VAL A 89 12.71 -4.71 11.98
N VAL A 90 13.86 -4.85 12.65
CA VAL A 90 13.97 -4.97 14.10
C VAL A 90 15.07 -4.03 14.58
N ASN A 91 14.75 -3.13 15.49
CA ASN A 91 15.68 -2.12 16.02
C ASN A 91 16.42 -1.39 14.87
N ASP A 92 15.64 -0.86 13.93
CA ASP A 92 16.10 -0.11 12.76
C ASP A 92 16.99 -0.89 11.76
N LYS A 93 17.06 -2.21 11.88
CA LYS A 93 17.85 -3.07 10.98
C LYS A 93 16.93 -4.00 10.19
N VAL A 94 17.15 -4.10 8.91
CA VAL A 94 16.48 -5.10 8.08
C VAL A 94 17.01 -6.49 8.46
N VAL A 95 16.11 -7.38 8.87
CA VAL A 95 16.42 -8.76 9.27
C VAL A 95 15.94 -9.78 8.25
N GLY A 96 15.11 -9.40 7.31
CA GLY A 96 14.64 -10.27 6.25
C GLY A 96 13.83 -9.50 5.20
N CYS A 97 13.82 -10.04 3.98
CA CYS A 97 13.03 -9.50 2.88
C CYS A 97 12.50 -10.64 2.03
N MET A 98 11.22 -10.59 1.70
CA MET A 98 10.61 -11.50 0.73
C MET A 98 9.82 -10.73 -0.32
N MET A 99 9.85 -11.21 -1.54
CA MET A 99 8.90 -10.81 -2.57
C MET A 99 7.64 -11.66 -2.40
N ARG A 100 6.49 -11.01 -2.34
CA ARG A 100 5.19 -11.68 -2.41
C ARG A 100 4.67 -11.55 -3.83
N GLN A 101 4.10 -12.61 -4.35
CA GLN A 101 3.54 -12.64 -5.70
C GLN A 101 2.19 -13.32 -5.71
N ALA A 102 1.19 -12.70 -6.36
CA ALA A 102 -0.10 -13.30 -6.61
C ALA A 102 0.04 -14.50 -7.54
N THR A 103 -0.75 -15.55 -7.31
CA THR A 103 -0.80 -16.74 -8.16
C THR A 103 -1.90 -16.65 -9.24
N ASP A 104 -2.73 -15.63 -9.15
CA ASP A 104 -3.78 -15.29 -10.10
C ASP A 104 -3.55 -13.88 -10.68
N ASP A 105 -4.48 -13.39 -11.49
CA ASP A 105 -4.41 -12.02 -12.06
C ASP A 105 -4.94 -10.95 -11.08
N ASP A 106 -4.72 -11.12 -9.77
CA ASP A 106 -5.02 -10.09 -8.78
C ASP A 106 -3.83 -9.10 -8.68
N PHE A 107 -4.14 -7.81 -8.63
CA PHE A 107 -3.12 -6.77 -8.44
C PHE A 107 -2.52 -6.78 -7.02
N ARG A 108 -3.12 -7.50 -6.07
CA ARG A 108 -2.69 -7.64 -4.67
C ARG A 108 -1.87 -8.91 -4.47
N ALA A 109 -0.71 -8.79 -3.85
CA ALA A 109 0.25 -9.88 -3.65
C ALA A 109 0.14 -10.59 -2.28
N ASN A 110 -0.95 -10.40 -1.54
CA ASN A 110 -1.08 -10.92 -0.16
C ASN A 110 -1.04 -12.45 -0.09
N ILE A 111 -0.15 -13.02 0.73
CA ILE A 111 -0.03 -14.48 0.96
C ILE A 111 -1.35 -15.07 1.48
N THR A 112 -2.05 -14.39 2.39
CA THR A 112 -3.35 -14.81 2.92
C THR A 112 -4.46 -14.92 1.85
N ARG A 113 -4.21 -14.44 0.64
CA ARG A 113 -5.09 -14.55 -0.53
C ARG A 113 -4.62 -15.61 -1.53
N GLY A 114 -3.64 -16.42 -1.16
CA GLY A 114 -3.07 -17.45 -2.03
C GLY A 114 -1.80 -17.04 -2.76
N GLY A 115 -1.25 -15.85 -2.47
CA GLY A 115 0.05 -15.44 -3.00
C GLY A 115 1.20 -16.29 -2.45
N GLU A 116 2.29 -16.33 -3.17
CA GLU A 116 3.54 -17.03 -2.80
C GLU A 116 4.61 -16.04 -2.34
N GLY A 117 5.50 -16.48 -1.44
CA GLY A 117 6.63 -15.71 -0.94
C GLY A 117 7.95 -16.29 -1.44
N PHE A 118 8.85 -15.41 -1.89
CA PHE A 118 10.19 -15.78 -2.36
C PHE A 118 11.23 -14.92 -1.64
N PRO A 119 12.38 -15.49 -1.21
CA PRO A 119 13.48 -14.70 -0.67
C PRO A 119 13.88 -13.59 -1.67
N TYR A 120 14.13 -12.39 -1.16
CA TYR A 120 14.53 -11.26 -1.99
C TYR A 120 15.79 -10.59 -1.42
N GLU A 121 16.75 -10.29 -2.29
CA GLU A 121 18.02 -9.65 -1.90
C GLU A 121 17.79 -8.20 -1.50
N VAL A 122 18.31 -7.82 -0.34
CA VAL A 122 18.20 -6.46 0.20
C VAL A 122 19.31 -5.61 -0.42
N ASN A 123 18.90 -4.55 -1.13
CA ASN A 123 19.82 -3.51 -1.60
C ASN A 123 19.76 -2.27 -0.68
N GLU A 124 20.67 -1.33 -0.90
CA GLU A 124 20.79 -0.10 -0.09
C GLU A 124 19.49 0.72 -0.02
N GLN A 125 18.71 0.77 -1.12
CA GLN A 125 17.46 1.51 -1.15
C GLN A 125 16.37 0.82 -0.32
N ILE A 126 16.26 -0.51 -0.40
CA ILE A 126 15.32 -1.29 0.44
C ILE A 126 15.67 -1.11 1.91
N GLU A 127 16.95 -1.25 2.25
CA GLU A 127 17.41 -1.08 3.63
C GLU A 127 17.12 0.32 4.15
N TRP A 128 17.47 1.36 3.39
CA TRP A 128 17.25 2.74 3.76
C TRP A 128 15.76 3.07 3.95
N LEU A 129 14.91 2.79 2.94
CA LEU A 129 13.47 3.06 3.01
C LEU A 129 12.82 2.37 4.20
N SER A 130 13.19 1.11 4.45
CA SER A 130 12.57 0.31 5.50
C SER A 130 13.01 0.75 6.90
N SER A 131 14.30 0.99 7.11
CA SER A 131 14.85 1.46 8.38
C SER A 131 14.34 2.85 8.73
N GLU A 132 14.39 3.80 7.77
CA GLU A 132 13.93 5.17 8.03
C GLU A 132 12.41 5.24 8.25
N SER A 133 11.61 4.37 7.60
CA SER A 133 10.17 4.33 7.87
C SER A 133 9.85 3.79 9.27
N SER A 134 10.60 2.77 9.75
CA SER A 134 10.47 2.26 11.12
C SER A 134 10.82 3.33 12.16
N LYS A 135 11.95 4.01 11.98
CA LYS A 135 12.37 5.14 12.84
C LYS A 135 11.35 6.28 12.86
N ALA A 136 10.88 6.72 11.68
CA ALA A 136 9.93 7.82 11.58
C ALA A 136 8.61 7.53 12.32
N LEU A 137 8.24 6.25 12.44
CA LEU A 137 7.04 5.80 13.15
C LEU A 137 7.30 5.37 14.60
N GLY A 138 8.57 5.34 15.05
CA GLY A 138 8.95 4.92 16.41
C GLY A 138 8.66 3.44 16.67
N LEU A 139 8.91 2.56 15.70
CA LEU A 139 8.61 1.14 15.78
C LEU A 139 9.90 0.33 15.95
N ASP A 140 10.01 -0.43 17.05
CA ASP A 140 11.12 -1.36 17.28
C ASP A 140 11.02 -2.60 16.37
N ILE A 141 9.79 -3.01 16.03
CA ILE A 141 9.49 -4.09 15.08
C ILE A 141 8.52 -3.56 14.05
N ALA A 142 8.85 -3.75 12.78
CA ALA A 142 7.99 -3.33 11.67
C ALA A 142 8.04 -4.32 10.49
N GLY A 143 6.91 -4.45 9.80
CA GLY A 143 6.83 -5.02 8.46
C GLY A 143 6.55 -3.92 7.46
N VAL A 144 7.53 -3.62 6.61
CA VAL A 144 7.43 -2.56 5.59
C VAL A 144 7.09 -3.19 4.25
N ASP A 145 5.99 -2.74 3.66
CA ASP A 145 5.58 -3.18 2.33
C ASP A 145 6.04 -2.16 1.29
N LEU A 146 6.87 -2.62 0.33
CA LEU A 146 7.42 -1.80 -0.74
C LEU A 146 6.83 -2.20 -2.09
N LEU A 147 6.48 -1.21 -2.88
CA LEU A 147 6.01 -1.34 -4.26
C LEU A 147 7.16 -1.05 -5.22
N PHE A 148 7.25 -1.82 -6.29
CA PHE A 148 8.22 -1.60 -7.37
C PHE A 148 7.81 -0.40 -8.23
N GLN A 149 8.72 0.55 -8.48
CA GLN A 149 8.46 1.66 -9.40
C GLN A 149 9.74 2.14 -10.09
N ASN A 150 9.75 2.16 -11.41
CA ASN A 150 10.84 2.73 -12.24
C ASN A 150 12.25 2.22 -11.86
N GLY A 151 12.37 0.96 -11.50
CA GLY A 151 13.63 0.35 -11.04
C GLY A 151 13.99 0.65 -9.59
N GLY A 152 13.14 1.35 -8.84
CA GLY A 152 13.26 1.61 -7.41
C GLY A 152 12.00 1.18 -6.65
N TYR A 153 11.78 1.77 -5.46
CA TYR A 153 10.72 1.36 -4.55
C TYR A 153 9.99 2.53 -3.94
N LYS A 154 8.69 2.32 -3.60
CA LYS A 154 7.87 3.20 -2.77
C LYS A 154 7.30 2.46 -1.59
N ILE A 155 7.19 3.11 -0.43
CA ILE A 155 6.59 2.54 0.77
C ILE A 155 5.07 2.54 0.60
N CYS A 156 4.46 1.36 0.57
CA CYS A 156 3.00 1.18 0.54
C CYS A 156 2.38 1.35 1.91
N GLU A 157 2.91 0.60 2.88
CA GLU A 157 2.44 0.61 4.27
C GLU A 157 3.54 0.12 5.22
N VAL A 158 3.39 0.46 6.50
CA VAL A 158 4.24 -0.03 7.60
C VAL A 158 3.34 -0.61 8.68
N ASN A 159 3.60 -1.86 9.03
CA ASN A 159 2.82 -2.64 9.98
C ASN A 159 3.60 -2.81 11.28
N SER A 160 3.02 -2.38 12.42
CA SER A 160 3.62 -2.54 13.76
C SER A 160 3.47 -3.96 14.34
N ASN A 161 2.62 -4.79 13.73
CA ASN A 161 2.46 -6.19 14.09
C ASN A 161 2.41 -7.04 12.82
N PRO A 162 3.56 -7.20 12.13
CA PRO A 162 3.62 -7.91 10.86
C PRO A 162 3.39 -9.41 11.05
N GLY A 163 2.63 -10.03 10.14
CA GLY A 163 2.62 -11.48 10.01
C GLY A 163 3.95 -11.97 9.43
N PHE A 164 4.42 -13.13 9.90
CA PHE A 164 5.67 -13.77 9.48
C PHE A 164 5.43 -14.94 8.50
N GLU A 165 4.23 -15.06 7.98
CA GLU A 165 3.87 -16.12 7.02
C GLU A 165 4.68 -15.96 5.73
N GLY A 166 5.34 -17.04 5.30
CA GLY A 166 6.12 -17.09 4.06
C GLY A 166 7.59 -16.68 4.20
N MET A 167 8.09 -16.48 5.43
CA MET A 167 9.52 -16.33 5.72
C MET A 167 10.19 -17.67 5.93
#